data_130a510745aa49ea8ac3cd35d0b56d6a
#
_entry.id   130a510745aa49ea8ac3cd35d0b56d6a
#
_cell.length_a   1.000
_cell.length_b   1.000
_cell.length_c   1.000
_cell.angle_alpha   90.00
_cell.angle_beta   90.00
_cell.angle_gamma   90.00
#
_symmetry.space_group_name_H-M   'P 1'
#
loop_
_entity.id
_entity.type
_entity.pdbx_description
1 polymer ?
#
loop_
_entity_poly.entity_id
_entity_poly.type
_entity_poly.pdbx_seq_one_letter_code
_entity_poly.pdbx_strand_id
1 'polypeptide(L)'
;MKLPISSAERNQRIRDLLGKPVHVEVDRPIGHVHKGMVYPVNYGFIPGLMAGDGEEQDAYILGVTQPVEAFDGIVIGAVCRRDDMEDKLVVAPAGMEFHQGQIAQAVHFQEQYFDTYIQCLLRKSCGVLPWRENKGKKEYLIVFESFSKCWSLPKGHMEAGETEEETALRELQEETGLTATLDLQRRATIEYPISPFGRKRVVFFPGQVAGTPRGRDGEIDGFKWVTAEELGDYLFPDTVAACRNIL
;
A
#
# COMPACT_ATOMS: atom_id res chain seq x y z
N MET A 1 -20.77 26.28 18.07
CA MET A 1 -19.45 25.79 17.63
C MET A 1 -19.48 24.27 17.76
N LYS A 2 -19.50 23.52 16.64
CA LYS A 2 -19.40 22.06 16.69
C LYS A 2 -18.00 21.70 17.15
N LEU A 3 -17.87 20.77 18.09
CA LEU A 3 -16.56 20.24 18.47
C LEU A 3 -15.91 19.55 17.26
N PRO A 4 -14.58 19.65 17.10
CA PRO A 4 -13.89 18.95 16.02
C PRO A 4 -14.12 17.44 16.14
N ILE A 5 -14.39 16.80 15.01
CA ILE A 5 -14.59 15.35 14.91
C ILE A 5 -13.30 14.63 15.34
N SER A 6 -13.42 13.61 16.19
CA SER A 6 -12.26 12.82 16.62
C SER A 6 -11.61 12.06 15.46
N SER A 7 -10.31 11.74 15.56
CA SER A 7 -9.61 10.93 14.55
C SER A 7 -10.28 9.56 14.33
N ALA A 8 -10.88 8.97 15.36
CA ALA A 8 -11.60 7.72 15.24
C ALA A 8 -12.90 7.86 14.40
N GLU A 9 -13.64 8.95 14.60
CA GLU A 9 -14.85 9.25 13.82
C GLU A 9 -14.50 9.59 12.38
N ARG A 10 -13.41 10.37 12.11
CA ARG A 10 -12.91 10.64 10.77
C ARG A 10 -12.58 9.32 10.04
N ASN A 11 -11.82 8.45 10.68
CA ASN A 11 -11.46 7.16 10.12
C ASN A 11 -12.67 6.26 9.86
N GLN A 12 -13.69 6.31 10.71
CA GLN A 12 -14.93 5.54 10.50
C GLN A 12 -15.70 6.07 9.29
N ARG A 13 -15.85 7.39 9.16
CA ARG A 13 -16.50 8.01 7.98
C ARG A 13 -15.83 7.62 6.67
N ILE A 14 -14.49 7.65 6.61
CA ILE A 14 -13.74 7.22 5.43
C ILE A 14 -14.05 5.75 5.12
N ARG A 15 -13.98 4.87 6.12
CA ARG A 15 -14.33 3.45 5.94
C ARG A 15 -15.73 3.22 5.41
N ASP A 16 -16.70 4.01 5.87
CA ASP A 16 -18.09 3.91 5.44
C ASP A 16 -18.29 4.37 3.98
N LEU A 17 -17.37 5.21 3.46
CA LEU A 17 -17.40 5.70 2.09
C LEU A 17 -16.62 4.80 1.11
N LEU A 18 -15.64 4.03 1.58
CA LEU A 18 -14.86 3.14 0.72
C LEU A 18 -15.77 2.17 -0.07
N GLY A 19 -15.57 2.12 -1.37
CA GLY A 19 -16.36 1.29 -2.29
C GLY A 19 -17.72 1.88 -2.68
N LYS A 20 -18.10 3.07 -2.17
CA LYS A 20 -19.35 3.72 -2.53
C LYS A 20 -19.23 4.52 -3.81
N PRO A 21 -20.30 4.56 -4.63
CA PRO A 21 -20.40 5.49 -5.75
C PRO A 21 -20.60 6.91 -5.23
N VAL A 22 -19.94 7.87 -5.87
CA VAL A 22 -20.05 9.29 -5.57
C VAL A 22 -20.04 10.12 -6.87
N HIS A 23 -20.65 11.29 -6.80
CA HIS A 23 -20.56 12.33 -7.81
C HIS A 23 -19.60 13.42 -7.34
N VAL A 24 -18.63 13.80 -8.17
CA VAL A 24 -17.65 14.85 -7.87
C VAL A 24 -17.87 16.00 -8.84
N GLU A 25 -18.10 17.21 -8.33
CA GLU A 25 -18.00 18.44 -9.12
C GLU A 25 -16.54 18.91 -9.14
N VAL A 26 -16.00 19.17 -10.33
CA VAL A 26 -14.58 19.47 -10.52
C VAL A 26 -14.37 20.98 -10.59
N ASP A 27 -13.68 21.52 -9.62
CA ASP A 27 -13.29 22.95 -9.59
C ASP A 27 -11.85 23.19 -10.04
N ARG A 28 -11.01 22.14 -10.04
CA ARG A 28 -9.60 22.17 -10.47
C ARG A 28 -9.32 21.00 -11.42
N PRO A 29 -9.66 21.14 -12.72
CA PRO A 29 -9.38 20.10 -13.70
C PRO A 29 -7.87 19.95 -13.96
N ILE A 30 -7.49 18.84 -14.61
CA ILE A 30 -6.10 18.60 -15.04
C ILE A 30 -5.55 19.84 -15.77
N GLY A 31 -4.37 20.30 -15.38
CA GLY A 31 -3.70 21.48 -15.89
C GLY A 31 -4.09 22.79 -15.20
N HIS A 32 -5.09 22.78 -14.31
CA HIS A 32 -5.44 23.96 -13.51
C HIS A 32 -4.24 24.42 -12.65
N VAL A 33 -4.04 25.72 -12.58
CA VAL A 33 -2.98 26.32 -11.76
C VAL A 33 -3.59 27.01 -10.55
N HIS A 34 -3.28 26.53 -9.36
CA HIS A 34 -3.71 27.15 -8.10
C HIS A 34 -2.50 27.41 -7.20
N LYS A 35 -2.31 28.65 -6.76
CA LYS A 35 -1.18 29.06 -5.90
C LYS A 35 0.20 28.62 -6.44
N GLY A 36 0.38 28.66 -7.76
CA GLY A 36 1.63 28.24 -8.43
C GLY A 36 1.81 26.74 -8.62
N MET A 37 0.86 25.93 -8.19
CA MET A 37 0.85 24.47 -8.31
C MET A 37 -0.04 24.05 -9.49
N VAL A 38 0.49 23.19 -10.38
CA VAL A 38 -0.26 22.60 -11.49
C VAL A 38 -0.88 21.29 -11.03
N TYR A 39 -2.18 21.13 -11.23
CA TYR A 39 -2.91 19.90 -10.88
C TYR A 39 -2.71 18.83 -11.97
N PRO A 40 -2.02 17.72 -11.71
CA PRO A 40 -1.83 16.65 -12.68
C PRO A 40 -3.01 15.69 -12.75
N VAL A 41 -3.97 15.82 -11.82
CA VAL A 41 -5.21 15.04 -11.73
C VAL A 41 -6.40 15.99 -11.61
N ASN A 42 -7.60 15.54 -11.97
CA ASN A 42 -8.81 16.29 -11.68
C ASN A 42 -9.05 16.31 -10.16
N TYR A 43 -9.52 17.45 -9.67
CA TYR A 43 -9.79 17.65 -8.25
C TYR A 43 -11.09 18.47 -8.11
N GLY A 44 -11.85 18.19 -7.08
CA GLY A 44 -13.11 18.87 -6.81
C GLY A 44 -13.68 18.45 -5.47
N PHE A 45 -14.98 18.53 -5.32
CA PHE A 45 -15.70 18.24 -4.09
C PHE A 45 -16.95 17.39 -4.36
N ILE A 46 -17.48 16.76 -3.32
CA ILE A 46 -18.70 15.93 -3.39
C ILE A 46 -19.86 16.76 -2.82
N PRO A 47 -20.82 17.19 -3.65
CA PRO A 47 -21.92 18.05 -3.22
C PRO A 47 -22.73 17.40 -2.10
N GLY A 48 -22.97 18.18 -1.02
CA GLY A 48 -23.77 17.76 0.12
C GLY A 48 -23.10 16.77 1.08
N LEU A 49 -21.88 16.31 0.80
CA LEU A 49 -21.07 15.52 1.73
C LEU A 49 -20.11 16.43 2.48
N MET A 50 -20.40 16.69 3.77
CA MET A 50 -19.59 17.61 4.57
C MET A 50 -18.33 16.93 5.09
N ALA A 51 -17.17 17.59 5.00
CA ALA A 51 -15.92 17.19 5.61
C ALA A 51 -15.84 17.54 7.12
N GLY A 52 -14.70 17.24 7.74
CA GLY A 52 -14.49 17.48 9.18
C GLY A 52 -14.38 18.94 9.57
N ASP A 53 -13.97 19.80 8.65
CA ASP A 53 -13.84 21.26 8.79
C ASP A 53 -15.17 22.00 8.60
N GLY A 54 -16.20 21.36 8.05
CA GLY A 54 -17.53 21.92 7.79
C GLY A 54 -17.72 22.44 6.37
N GLU A 55 -16.74 22.27 5.50
CA GLU A 55 -16.84 22.47 4.06
C GLU A 55 -17.27 21.16 3.36
N GLU A 56 -17.55 21.22 2.05
CA GLU A 56 -17.84 20.03 1.26
C GLU A 56 -16.60 19.16 1.09
N GLN A 57 -16.79 17.85 1.06
CA GLN A 57 -15.70 16.88 1.07
C GLN A 57 -14.91 16.89 -0.24
N ASP A 58 -13.68 17.30 -0.16
CA ASP A 58 -12.73 17.29 -1.29
C ASP A 58 -12.41 15.89 -1.78
N ALA A 59 -12.16 15.79 -3.09
CA ALA A 59 -11.80 14.54 -3.75
C ALA A 59 -10.79 14.72 -4.89
N TYR A 60 -9.79 13.85 -4.94
CA TYR A 60 -8.95 13.61 -6.11
C TYR A 60 -9.60 12.57 -7.02
N ILE A 61 -9.56 12.78 -8.33
CA ILE A 61 -10.05 11.82 -9.33
C ILE A 61 -8.85 11.20 -10.05
N LEU A 62 -8.63 9.90 -9.85
CA LEU A 62 -7.57 9.14 -10.50
C LEU A 62 -8.11 8.28 -11.65
N GLY A 63 -7.26 7.96 -12.63
CA GLY A 63 -7.63 7.12 -13.77
C GLY A 63 -8.38 7.85 -14.89
N VAL A 64 -8.59 9.15 -14.74
CA VAL A 64 -9.16 10.03 -15.78
C VAL A 64 -8.05 10.94 -16.28
N THR A 65 -7.70 10.84 -17.56
CA THR A 65 -6.54 11.52 -18.17
C THR A 65 -6.88 12.79 -18.91
N GLN A 66 -8.17 13.16 -18.95
CA GLN A 66 -8.67 14.38 -19.57
C GLN A 66 -9.25 15.31 -18.50
N PRO A 67 -9.21 16.64 -18.70
CA PRO A 67 -9.95 17.56 -17.85
C PRO A 67 -11.45 17.31 -18.01
N VAL A 68 -12.17 17.28 -16.89
CA VAL A 68 -13.63 17.09 -16.84
C VAL A 68 -14.26 18.15 -15.93
N GLU A 69 -15.56 18.43 -16.11
CA GLU A 69 -16.34 19.35 -15.26
C GLU A 69 -16.97 18.63 -14.06
N ALA A 70 -17.28 17.34 -14.23
CA ALA A 70 -17.81 16.47 -13.17
C ALA A 70 -17.44 15.01 -13.45
N PHE A 71 -17.53 14.16 -12.43
CA PHE A 71 -17.20 12.75 -12.56
C PHE A 71 -18.01 11.87 -11.59
N ASP A 72 -18.59 10.79 -12.13
CA ASP A 72 -19.22 9.72 -11.36
C ASP A 72 -18.24 8.55 -11.19
N GLY A 73 -17.87 8.21 -9.97
CA GLY A 73 -16.89 7.17 -9.71
C GLY A 73 -17.07 6.48 -8.38
N ILE A 74 -16.10 5.63 -8.05
CA ILE A 74 -16.07 4.86 -6.80
C ILE A 74 -15.00 5.44 -5.88
N VAL A 75 -15.30 5.60 -4.60
CA VAL A 75 -14.31 5.96 -3.57
C VAL A 75 -13.38 4.77 -3.37
N ILE A 76 -12.15 4.88 -3.84
CA ILE A 76 -11.12 3.83 -3.74
C ILE A 76 -10.15 4.03 -2.57
N GLY A 77 -10.14 5.23 -1.99
CA GLY A 77 -9.27 5.57 -0.87
C GLY A 77 -9.52 6.95 -0.33
N ALA A 78 -8.66 7.34 0.61
CA ALA A 78 -8.56 8.69 1.16
C ALA A 78 -7.12 9.02 1.53
N VAL A 79 -6.75 10.27 1.36
CA VAL A 79 -5.56 10.91 1.92
C VAL A 79 -5.95 11.51 3.27
N CYS A 80 -5.38 10.97 4.33
CA CYS A 80 -5.67 11.38 5.69
C CYS A 80 -4.51 12.22 6.21
N ARG A 81 -4.79 13.45 6.63
CA ARG A 81 -3.79 14.35 7.19
C ARG A 81 -3.79 14.24 8.72
N ARG A 82 -2.61 14.06 9.34
CA ARG A 82 -2.46 14.03 10.80
C ARG A 82 -2.34 15.40 11.41
N ASP A 83 -1.81 16.34 10.65
CA ASP A 83 -1.56 17.72 11.01
C ASP A 83 -2.68 18.70 10.59
N ASP A 84 -3.73 18.18 9.93
CA ASP A 84 -4.88 18.95 9.45
C ASP A 84 -6.20 18.18 9.66
N MET A 85 -7.33 18.88 9.60
CA MET A 85 -8.68 18.29 9.68
C MET A 85 -9.28 17.96 8.31
N GLU A 86 -8.55 18.26 7.25
CA GLU A 86 -9.00 18.21 5.87
C GLU A 86 -8.53 16.91 5.16
N ASP A 87 -9.23 15.80 5.44
CA ASP A 87 -9.02 14.56 4.67
C ASP A 87 -9.60 14.71 3.26
N LYS A 88 -8.94 14.08 2.27
CA LYS A 88 -9.40 14.12 0.87
C LYS A 88 -9.72 12.72 0.38
N LEU A 89 -10.89 12.55 -0.22
CA LEU A 89 -11.23 11.26 -0.82
C LEU A 89 -10.46 11.05 -2.14
N VAL A 90 -10.32 9.80 -2.52
CA VAL A 90 -9.76 9.41 -3.82
C VAL A 90 -10.81 8.60 -4.57
N VAL A 91 -11.19 9.08 -5.73
CA VAL A 91 -12.25 8.53 -6.57
C VAL A 91 -11.66 8.04 -7.89
N ALA A 92 -12.14 6.92 -8.41
CA ALA A 92 -11.70 6.37 -9.68
C ALA A 92 -12.85 5.74 -10.47
N PRO A 93 -12.68 5.46 -11.77
CA PRO A 93 -13.64 4.69 -12.55
C PRO A 93 -13.91 3.32 -11.92
N ALA A 94 -15.15 2.85 -12.00
CA ALA A 94 -15.55 1.54 -11.49
C ALA A 94 -14.66 0.43 -12.06
N GLY A 95 -14.16 -0.45 -11.20
CA GLY A 95 -13.29 -1.57 -11.58
C GLY A 95 -11.81 -1.20 -11.76
N MET A 96 -11.44 0.09 -11.69
CA MET A 96 -10.04 0.49 -11.71
C MET A 96 -9.44 0.45 -10.30
N GLU A 97 -8.25 -0.15 -10.17
CA GLU A 97 -7.59 -0.37 -8.91
C GLU A 97 -6.34 0.49 -8.78
N PHE A 98 -6.19 1.11 -7.62
CA PHE A 98 -4.97 1.83 -7.24
C PHE A 98 -4.56 1.39 -5.84
N HIS A 99 -3.30 1.00 -5.67
CA HIS A 99 -2.74 0.73 -4.35
C HIS A 99 -2.20 2.02 -3.69
N GLN A 100 -1.90 1.95 -2.39
CA GLN A 100 -1.47 3.10 -1.60
C GLN A 100 -0.29 3.90 -2.22
N GLY A 101 0.71 3.22 -2.77
CA GLY A 101 1.87 3.89 -3.40
C GLY A 101 1.50 4.67 -4.67
N GLN A 102 0.60 4.13 -5.50
CA GLN A 102 0.11 4.85 -6.69
C GLN A 102 -0.74 6.07 -6.31
N ILE A 103 -1.59 5.94 -5.29
CA ILE A 103 -2.36 7.07 -4.77
C ILE A 103 -1.41 8.13 -4.24
N ALA A 104 -0.46 7.75 -3.37
CA ALA A 104 0.51 8.68 -2.80
C ALA A 104 1.31 9.41 -3.89
N GLN A 105 1.77 8.70 -4.92
CA GLN A 105 2.47 9.30 -6.06
C GLN A 105 1.60 10.30 -6.82
N ALA A 106 0.34 9.94 -7.11
CA ALA A 106 -0.55 10.79 -7.90
C ALA A 106 -0.90 12.13 -7.20
N VAL A 107 -0.98 12.12 -5.86
CA VAL A 107 -1.34 13.29 -5.05
C VAL A 107 -0.13 14.02 -4.45
N HIS A 108 1.09 13.50 -4.66
CA HIS A 108 2.33 14.03 -4.08
C HIS A 108 2.54 15.53 -4.37
N PHE A 109 2.09 16.00 -5.53
CA PHE A 109 2.22 17.41 -5.92
C PHE A 109 1.66 18.39 -4.86
N GLN A 110 0.62 17.99 -4.14
CA GLN A 110 -0.02 18.76 -3.09
C GLN A 110 0.29 18.21 -1.68
N GLU A 111 0.24 16.88 -1.53
CA GLU A 111 0.29 16.26 -0.21
C GLU A 111 1.71 16.15 0.39
N GLN A 112 2.78 16.41 -0.38
CA GLN A 112 4.16 16.48 0.12
C GLN A 112 4.39 17.53 1.21
N TYR A 113 3.46 18.49 1.39
CA TYR A 113 3.55 19.56 2.38
C TYR A 113 2.85 19.22 3.70
N PHE A 114 2.26 18.03 3.82
CA PHE A 114 1.48 17.59 4.98
C PHE A 114 1.97 16.23 5.50
N ASP A 115 1.74 15.98 6.80
CA ASP A 115 1.92 14.63 7.36
C ASP A 115 0.71 13.76 7.02
N THR A 116 0.82 12.96 5.96
CA THR A 116 -0.28 12.18 5.40
C THR A 116 -0.08 10.68 5.52
N TYR A 117 -1.19 9.95 5.50
CA TYR A 117 -1.21 8.51 5.25
C TYR A 117 -2.40 8.15 4.36
N ILE A 118 -2.29 7.03 3.63
CA ILE A 118 -3.33 6.58 2.71
C ILE A 118 -4.15 5.46 3.33
N GLN A 119 -5.48 5.63 3.35
CA GLN A 119 -6.44 4.52 3.50
C GLN A 119 -6.98 4.16 2.13
N CYS A 120 -7.00 2.87 1.74
CA CYS A 120 -7.50 2.47 0.43
C CYS A 120 -8.01 1.03 0.40
N LEU A 121 -8.79 0.71 -0.64
CA LEU A 121 -9.36 -0.61 -0.87
C LEU A 121 -8.29 -1.67 -1.18
N LEU A 122 -7.22 -1.29 -1.88
CA LEU A 122 -6.12 -2.19 -2.23
C LEU A 122 -4.83 -1.72 -1.55
N ARG A 123 -4.30 -2.54 -0.65
CA ARG A 123 -2.93 -2.41 -0.15
C ARG A 123 -2.02 -3.35 -0.88
N LYS A 124 -0.85 -2.88 -1.32
CA LYS A 124 0.15 -3.67 -1.99
C LYS A 124 1.44 -3.71 -1.18
N SER A 125 2.00 -4.90 -1.08
CA SER A 125 3.31 -5.17 -0.49
C SER A 125 4.12 -6.02 -1.45
N CYS A 126 5.45 -5.89 -1.38
CA CYS A 126 6.35 -6.76 -2.11
C CYS A 126 7.41 -7.30 -1.16
N GLY A 127 7.93 -8.46 -1.48
CA GLY A 127 8.94 -9.12 -0.66
C GLY A 127 9.73 -10.16 -1.43
N VAL A 128 10.62 -10.80 -0.71
CA VAL A 128 11.54 -11.80 -1.28
C VAL A 128 11.26 -13.15 -0.62
N LEU A 129 11.37 -14.23 -1.39
CA LEU A 129 11.63 -15.56 -0.91
C LEU A 129 13.15 -15.76 -0.92
N PRO A 130 13.88 -15.38 0.15
CA PRO A 130 15.33 -15.37 0.15
C PRO A 130 15.85 -16.79 0.29
N TRP A 131 16.79 -17.16 -0.56
CA TRP A 131 17.39 -18.51 -0.50
C TRP A 131 18.91 -18.46 -0.60
N ARG A 132 19.54 -19.48 -0.04
CA ARG A 132 20.97 -19.75 -0.13
C ARG A 132 21.22 -21.22 -0.41
N GLU A 133 22.41 -21.54 -0.87
CA GLU A 133 22.91 -22.90 -0.91
C GLU A 133 23.78 -23.18 0.32
N ASN A 134 23.47 -24.22 1.08
CA ASN A 134 24.23 -24.63 2.25
C ASN A 134 24.46 -26.14 2.19
N LYS A 135 25.74 -26.56 2.06
CA LYS A 135 26.16 -27.98 1.96
C LYS A 135 25.38 -28.78 0.88
N GLY A 136 25.14 -28.15 -0.28
CA GLY A 136 24.41 -28.75 -1.38
C GLY A 136 22.89 -28.84 -1.21
N LYS A 137 22.34 -28.14 -0.20
CA LYS A 137 20.91 -28.02 0.04
C LYS A 137 20.49 -26.55 -0.09
N LYS A 138 19.32 -26.34 -0.71
CA LYS A 138 18.69 -25.02 -0.78
C LYS A 138 17.93 -24.76 0.51
N GLU A 139 18.24 -23.66 1.18
CA GLU A 139 17.58 -23.18 2.40
C GLU A 139 16.96 -21.82 2.15
N TYR A 140 15.81 -21.57 2.78
CA TYR A 140 15.03 -20.35 2.67
C TYR A 140 15.02 -19.61 4.00
N LEU A 141 15.18 -18.28 3.95
CA LEU A 141 15.12 -17.44 5.14
C LEU A 141 13.68 -17.03 5.44
N ILE A 142 13.28 -17.24 6.68
CA ILE A 142 12.05 -16.70 7.24
C ILE A 142 12.36 -15.77 8.40
N VAL A 143 11.50 -14.78 8.63
CA VAL A 143 11.63 -13.78 9.69
C VAL A 143 10.49 -13.91 10.69
N PHE A 144 10.76 -13.66 11.97
CA PHE A 144 9.74 -13.64 13.03
C PHE A 144 9.36 -12.18 13.30
N GLU A 145 8.16 -11.78 12.89
CA GLU A 145 7.67 -10.41 13.03
C GLU A 145 7.31 -10.09 14.47
N SER A 146 7.86 -8.99 15.01
CA SER A 146 7.65 -8.57 16.40
C SER A 146 6.20 -8.22 16.72
N PHE A 147 5.49 -7.62 15.79
CA PHE A 147 4.11 -7.18 15.98
C PHE A 147 3.09 -8.32 15.87
N SER A 148 3.15 -9.07 14.78
CA SER A 148 2.19 -10.16 14.50
C SER A 148 2.47 -11.43 15.29
N LYS A 149 3.70 -11.56 15.83
CA LYS A 149 4.22 -12.76 16.50
C LYS A 149 4.12 -14.02 15.63
N CYS A 150 4.29 -13.85 14.32
CA CYS A 150 4.24 -14.92 13.33
C CYS A 150 5.52 -14.97 12.48
N TRP A 151 5.83 -16.15 11.97
CA TRP A 151 6.84 -16.31 10.94
C TRP A 151 6.29 -15.85 9.58
N SER A 152 7.11 -15.16 8.83
CA SER A 152 6.78 -14.56 7.53
C SER A 152 7.99 -14.58 6.60
N LEU A 153 7.75 -14.28 5.33
CA LEU A 153 8.82 -13.88 4.40
C LEU A 153 9.06 -12.36 4.57
N PRO A 154 10.30 -11.88 4.41
CA PRO A 154 10.59 -10.45 4.44
C PRO A 154 9.81 -9.71 3.35
N LYS A 155 9.04 -8.69 3.75
CA LYS A 155 8.13 -7.94 2.87
C LYS A 155 7.62 -6.68 3.55
N GLY A 156 7.31 -5.68 2.77
CA GLY A 156 6.61 -4.50 3.27
C GLY A 156 5.84 -3.73 2.22
N HIS A 157 5.36 -2.58 2.59
CA HIS A 157 4.46 -1.79 1.79
C HIS A 157 5.19 -1.10 0.64
N MET A 158 4.57 -1.15 -0.53
CA MET A 158 5.04 -0.41 -1.69
C MET A 158 4.87 1.09 -1.47
N GLU A 159 5.94 1.85 -1.60
CA GLU A 159 5.96 3.31 -1.46
C GLU A 159 5.69 4.04 -2.78
N ALA A 160 5.58 5.37 -2.70
CA ALA A 160 5.32 6.21 -3.88
C ALA A 160 6.49 6.12 -4.88
N GLY A 161 6.17 5.78 -6.13
CA GLY A 161 7.16 5.72 -7.21
C GLY A 161 7.99 4.45 -7.28
N GLU A 162 7.91 3.56 -6.29
CA GLU A 162 8.63 2.28 -6.31
C GLU A 162 8.04 1.29 -7.32
N THR A 163 8.90 0.48 -7.90
CA THR A 163 8.55 -0.77 -8.57
C THR A 163 8.38 -1.91 -7.56
N GLU A 164 7.80 -3.03 -7.98
CA GLU A 164 7.70 -4.25 -7.13
C GLU A 164 9.09 -4.76 -6.72
N GLU A 165 10.08 -4.69 -7.61
CA GLU A 165 11.46 -5.09 -7.39
C GLU A 165 12.14 -4.20 -6.34
N GLU A 166 12.06 -2.89 -6.51
CA GLU A 166 12.66 -1.91 -5.59
C GLU A 166 12.09 -2.07 -4.19
N THR A 167 10.76 -2.19 -4.05
CA THR A 167 10.11 -2.46 -2.77
C THR A 167 10.63 -3.77 -2.14
N ALA A 168 10.67 -4.87 -2.91
CA ALA A 168 11.10 -6.15 -2.39
C ALA A 168 12.54 -6.14 -1.89
N LEU A 169 13.44 -5.48 -2.61
CA LEU A 169 14.87 -5.35 -2.23
C LEU A 169 15.06 -4.42 -1.03
N ARG A 170 14.35 -3.28 -0.97
CA ARG A 170 14.37 -2.36 0.16
C ARG A 170 13.91 -3.05 1.44
N GLU A 171 12.76 -3.72 1.42
CA GLU A 171 12.21 -4.41 2.58
C GLU A 171 13.10 -5.57 3.05
N LEU A 172 13.69 -6.34 2.11
CA LEU A 172 14.67 -7.36 2.47
C LEU A 172 15.86 -6.74 3.20
N GLN A 173 16.39 -5.62 2.70
CA GLN A 173 17.51 -4.92 3.30
C GLN A 173 17.15 -4.35 4.68
N GLU A 174 15.97 -3.74 4.83
CA GLU A 174 15.51 -3.14 6.08
C GLU A 174 15.27 -4.19 7.17
N GLU A 175 14.53 -5.26 6.83
CA GLU A 175 14.16 -6.30 7.78
C GLU A 175 15.30 -7.27 8.11
N THR A 176 16.25 -7.49 7.20
CA THR A 176 17.27 -8.55 7.36
C THR A 176 18.72 -8.10 7.20
N GLY A 177 18.97 -6.89 6.72
CA GLY A 177 20.31 -6.40 6.36
C GLY A 177 20.93 -7.09 5.15
N LEU A 178 20.20 -7.99 4.47
CA LEU A 178 20.68 -8.71 3.30
C LEU A 178 20.32 -8.01 1.99
N THR A 179 21.09 -8.30 0.96
CA THR A 179 20.78 -7.99 -0.44
C THR A 179 20.54 -9.27 -1.21
N ALA A 180 19.75 -9.22 -2.27
CA ALA A 180 19.45 -10.37 -3.11
C ALA A 180 19.68 -10.09 -4.59
N THR A 181 19.99 -11.15 -5.35
CA THR A 181 19.79 -11.19 -6.78
C THR A 181 18.44 -11.84 -7.05
N LEU A 182 17.45 -11.04 -7.50
CA LEU A 182 16.09 -11.51 -7.76
C LEU A 182 15.99 -12.22 -9.11
N ASP A 183 15.18 -13.28 -9.17
CA ASP A 183 14.68 -13.84 -10.42
C ASP A 183 13.32 -13.22 -10.75
N LEU A 184 13.32 -12.18 -11.56
CA LEU A 184 12.11 -11.41 -11.92
C LEU A 184 11.17 -12.16 -12.88
N GLN A 185 11.62 -13.27 -13.48
CA GLN A 185 10.77 -14.10 -14.35
C GLN A 185 9.83 -14.99 -13.52
N ARG A 186 10.13 -15.19 -12.24
CA ARG A 186 9.37 -16.02 -11.31
C ARG A 186 8.74 -15.13 -10.25
N ARG A 187 7.43 -15.22 -10.14
CA ARG A 187 6.62 -14.35 -9.29
C ARG A 187 5.51 -15.13 -8.61
N ALA A 188 5.38 -15.00 -7.31
CA ALA A 188 4.25 -15.48 -6.54
C ALA A 188 3.39 -14.31 -6.09
N THR A 189 2.07 -14.49 -6.09
CA THR A 189 1.13 -13.46 -5.61
C THR A 189 0.10 -14.11 -4.71
N ILE A 190 -0.12 -13.49 -3.54
CA ILE A 190 -1.22 -13.81 -2.64
C ILE A 190 -2.11 -12.58 -2.48
N GLU A 191 -3.40 -12.81 -2.28
CA GLU A 191 -4.36 -11.75 -1.97
C GLU A 191 -5.30 -12.21 -0.87
N TYR A 192 -5.51 -11.37 0.14
CA TYR A 192 -6.38 -11.67 1.26
C TYR A 192 -7.09 -10.42 1.80
N PRO A 193 -8.31 -10.56 2.37
CA PRO A 193 -9.01 -9.45 2.98
C PRO A 193 -8.30 -8.98 4.26
N ILE A 194 -8.24 -7.65 4.45
CA ILE A 194 -7.69 -7.02 5.67
C ILE A 194 -8.74 -6.24 6.45
N SER A 195 -9.88 -6.00 5.84
CA SER A 195 -11.05 -5.34 6.45
C SER A 195 -12.29 -5.71 5.64
N PRO A 196 -13.50 -5.34 6.08
CA PRO A 196 -14.72 -5.58 5.30
C PRO A 196 -14.67 -5.02 3.87
N PHE A 197 -13.86 -4.00 3.62
CA PHE A 197 -13.81 -3.30 2.33
C PHE A 197 -12.43 -3.32 1.69
N GLY A 198 -11.38 -3.70 2.42
CA GLY A 198 -10.00 -3.66 1.95
C GLY A 198 -9.39 -5.05 1.78
N ARG A 199 -8.46 -5.17 0.83
CA ARG A 199 -7.64 -6.34 0.62
C ARG A 199 -6.17 -5.99 0.52
N LYS A 200 -5.32 -6.96 0.84
CA LYS A 200 -3.86 -6.86 0.68
C LYS A 200 -3.42 -7.82 -0.41
N ARG A 201 -2.67 -7.30 -1.37
CA ARG A 201 -1.95 -8.06 -2.38
C ARG A 201 -0.48 -8.07 -2.02
N VAL A 202 0.14 -9.25 -1.91
CA VAL A 202 1.57 -9.40 -1.66
C VAL A 202 2.20 -10.14 -2.82
N VAL A 203 3.30 -9.57 -3.34
CA VAL A 203 4.09 -10.13 -4.42
C VAL A 203 5.43 -10.58 -3.87
N PHE A 204 5.85 -11.81 -4.17
CA PHE A 204 7.15 -12.35 -3.80
C PHE A 204 7.97 -12.73 -5.02
N PHE A 205 9.27 -12.43 -4.97
CA PHE A 205 10.27 -12.88 -5.92
C PHE A 205 11.26 -13.81 -5.24
N PRO A 206 11.68 -14.92 -5.86
CA PRO A 206 12.79 -15.69 -5.33
C PRO A 206 14.09 -14.89 -5.49
N GLY A 207 14.90 -14.86 -4.44
CA GLY A 207 16.14 -14.08 -4.44
C GLY A 207 17.28 -14.85 -3.78
N GLN A 208 18.41 -14.99 -4.49
CA GLN A 208 19.60 -15.55 -3.90
C GLN A 208 20.27 -14.53 -2.99
N VAL A 209 20.55 -14.92 -1.75
CA VAL A 209 21.18 -14.07 -0.74
C VAL A 209 22.47 -14.67 -0.22
N ALA A 210 23.35 -13.79 0.29
CA ALA A 210 24.57 -14.18 0.99
C ALA A 210 24.71 -13.34 2.26
N GLY A 211 25.40 -13.89 3.27
CA GLY A 211 25.66 -13.20 4.52
C GLY A 211 24.85 -13.74 5.69
N THR A 212 24.93 -13.03 6.81
CA THR A 212 24.21 -13.34 8.05
C THR A 212 23.13 -12.30 8.27
N PRO A 213 21.85 -12.71 8.42
CA PRO A 213 20.77 -11.75 8.63
C PRO A 213 20.93 -11.03 9.97
N ARG A 214 20.52 -9.75 9.98
CA ARG A 214 20.49 -8.89 11.16
C ARG A 214 19.15 -8.18 11.19
N GLY A 215 18.39 -8.33 12.28
CA GLY A 215 17.06 -7.75 12.43
C GLY A 215 17.10 -6.25 12.58
N ARG A 216 16.01 -5.62 12.15
CA ARG A 216 15.67 -4.26 12.53
C ARG A 216 15.01 -4.28 13.90
N ASP A 217 15.57 -3.55 14.84
CA ASP A 217 15.06 -3.47 16.21
C ASP A 217 13.59 -3.04 16.24
N GLY A 218 12.76 -3.83 16.93
CA GLY A 218 11.32 -3.57 17.10
C GLY A 218 10.42 -4.07 15.94
N GLU A 219 10.99 -4.56 14.85
CA GLU A 219 10.22 -5.12 13.72
C GLU A 219 10.43 -6.63 13.56
N ILE A 220 11.68 -7.09 13.67
CA ILE A 220 12.05 -8.50 13.52
C ILE A 220 12.74 -9.02 14.77
N ASP A 221 12.12 -10.00 15.43
CA ASP A 221 12.61 -10.63 16.66
C ASP A 221 13.51 -11.87 16.39
N GLY A 222 13.48 -12.42 15.17
CA GLY A 222 14.23 -13.63 14.88
C GLY A 222 14.31 -14.03 13.41
N PHE A 223 15.27 -14.95 13.14
CA PHE A 223 15.52 -15.50 11.81
C PHE A 223 15.63 -17.01 11.87
N LYS A 224 15.17 -17.66 10.80
CA LYS A 224 15.37 -19.09 10.65
C LYS A 224 15.62 -19.44 9.18
N TRP A 225 16.58 -20.34 8.95
CA TRP A 225 16.78 -21.02 7.68
C TRP A 225 16.06 -22.35 7.70
N VAL A 226 15.23 -22.59 6.71
CA VAL A 226 14.39 -23.79 6.59
C VAL A 226 14.48 -24.37 5.18
N THR A 227 14.19 -25.65 5.05
CA THR A 227 14.07 -26.31 3.74
C THR A 227 12.71 -25.99 3.12
N ALA A 228 12.53 -26.32 1.84
CA ALA A 228 11.24 -26.17 1.15
C ALA A 228 10.10 -26.96 1.82
N GLU A 229 10.41 -28.14 2.33
CA GLU A 229 9.46 -29.01 3.03
C GLU A 229 9.00 -28.42 4.37
N GLU A 230 9.93 -27.76 5.08
CA GLU A 230 9.67 -27.16 6.39
C GLU A 230 8.91 -25.84 6.32
N LEU A 231 8.83 -25.16 5.15
CA LEU A 231 8.11 -23.88 5.03
C LEU A 231 6.65 -23.96 5.54
N GLY A 232 6.02 -25.13 5.35
CA GLY A 232 4.64 -25.36 5.79
C GLY A 232 4.44 -25.42 7.30
N ASP A 233 5.51 -25.63 8.08
CA ASP A 233 5.46 -25.66 9.54
C ASP A 233 5.44 -24.25 10.14
N TYR A 234 5.82 -23.23 9.35
CA TYR A 234 6.02 -21.84 9.82
C TYR A 234 5.14 -20.83 9.14
N LEU A 235 4.95 -20.93 7.81
CA LEU A 235 4.24 -19.93 7.02
C LEU A 235 2.76 -20.31 6.86
N PHE A 236 1.93 -19.28 6.63
CA PHE A 236 0.51 -19.49 6.33
C PHE A 236 0.34 -20.33 5.05
N PRO A 237 -0.69 -21.21 5.01
CA PRO A 237 -0.91 -22.14 3.88
C PRO A 237 -0.97 -21.45 2.51
N ASP A 238 -1.61 -20.27 2.43
CA ASP A 238 -1.74 -19.52 1.16
C ASP A 238 -0.38 -19.01 0.68
N THR A 239 0.49 -18.57 1.60
CA THR A 239 1.87 -18.17 1.28
C THR A 239 2.68 -19.34 0.76
N VAL A 240 2.60 -20.49 1.44
CA VAL A 240 3.29 -21.71 1.02
C VAL A 240 2.81 -22.17 -0.35
N ALA A 241 1.49 -22.18 -0.57
CA ALA A 241 0.90 -22.57 -1.85
C ALA A 241 1.36 -21.68 -3.01
N ALA A 242 1.36 -20.37 -2.80
CA ALA A 242 1.84 -19.41 -3.80
C ALA A 242 3.34 -19.56 -4.09
N CYS A 243 4.16 -19.76 -3.05
CA CYS A 243 5.61 -19.87 -3.18
C CYS A 243 6.07 -21.18 -3.84
N ARG A 244 5.25 -22.24 -3.88
CA ARG A 244 5.61 -23.50 -4.56
C ARG A 244 6.05 -23.33 -6.01
N ASN A 245 5.49 -22.33 -6.70
CA ASN A 245 5.81 -22.06 -8.10
C ASN A 245 7.13 -21.30 -8.30
N ILE A 246 7.72 -20.81 -7.20
CA ILE A 246 8.96 -20.01 -7.20
C ILE A 246 10.08 -20.59 -6.33
N LEU A 247 9.89 -21.80 -5.75
CA LEU A 247 10.90 -22.54 -4.98
C LEU A 247 12.09 -23.02 -5.81
#